data_491d9b11342883ab8e638a3d18ad8336
#
_entry.id   491d9b11342883ab8e638a3d18ad8336
#
_cell.length_a   1.000
_cell.length_b   1.000
_cell.length_c   1.000
_cell.angle_alpha   90.00
_cell.angle_beta   90.00
_cell.angle_gamma   90.00
#
_symmetry.space_group_name_H-M   'P 1'
#
loop_
_entity.id
_entity.type
_entity.pdbx_description
1 polymer ?
#
loop_
_entity_poly.entity_id
_entity_poly.type
_entity_poly.pdbx_seq_one_letter_code
_entity_poly.pdbx_strand_id
1 'polypeptide(L)'
;MAESRATDSLCQDAASFLSSPFDYLIIGGGTAGLVLAARLAETNAQVGILEAGKLRLDDLNIESLGGMNAMLNNVDYDWAFKSVPQV
;
A
#
# COMPACT_ATOMS: atom_id res chain seq x y z
N MET A 1 -14.55 -14.11 -11.00
CA MET A 1 -14.34 -12.72 -11.39
C MET A 1 -12.94 -12.29 -11.00
N ALA A 2 -12.13 -11.92 -11.98
CA ALA A 2 -10.75 -11.56 -11.73
C ALA A 2 -10.60 -10.33 -10.83
N GLU A 3 -11.46 -9.33 -11.01
CA GLU A 3 -11.40 -8.10 -10.20
C GLU A 3 -11.72 -8.35 -8.73
N SER A 4 -12.72 -9.18 -8.44
CA SER A 4 -13.05 -9.53 -7.06
C SER A 4 -11.89 -10.22 -6.36
N ARG A 5 -11.22 -11.14 -7.08
CA ARG A 5 -10.08 -11.87 -6.52
C ARG A 5 -8.90 -10.95 -6.25
N ALA A 6 -8.65 -10.00 -7.15
CA ALA A 6 -7.58 -9.04 -6.95
C ALA A 6 -7.85 -8.17 -5.73
N THR A 7 -9.11 -7.70 -5.56
CA THR A 7 -9.50 -6.91 -4.41
C THR A 7 -9.40 -7.72 -3.12
N ASP A 8 -9.85 -8.96 -3.14
CA ASP A 8 -9.79 -9.83 -1.96
C ASP A 8 -8.36 -10.10 -1.51
N SER A 9 -7.42 -10.23 -2.47
CA SER A 9 -6.01 -10.45 -2.13
C SER A 9 -5.32 -9.17 -1.70
N LEU A 10 -5.83 -8.00 -2.11
CA LEU A 10 -5.24 -6.71 -1.77
C LEU A 10 -5.68 -6.18 -0.41
N CYS A 11 -6.87 -6.54 0.05
CA CYS A 11 -7.43 -5.98 1.28
C CYS A 11 -7.95 -7.09 2.19
N GLN A 12 -7.09 -7.61 3.04
CA GLN A 12 -7.48 -8.62 4.02
C GLN A 12 -7.63 -8.00 5.41
N ASP A 13 -8.56 -8.53 6.21
CA ASP A 13 -8.63 -8.15 7.60
C ASP A 13 -7.46 -8.77 8.39
N ALA A 14 -7.24 -8.28 9.60
CA ALA A 14 -6.10 -8.73 10.41
C ALA A 14 -6.17 -10.23 10.72
N ALA A 15 -7.35 -10.74 11.01
CA ALA A 15 -7.49 -12.16 11.36
C ALA A 15 -7.15 -13.06 10.18
N SER A 16 -7.67 -12.74 9.00
CA SER A 16 -7.37 -13.50 7.79
C SER A 16 -5.89 -13.42 7.42
N PHE A 17 -5.31 -12.23 7.53
CA PHE A 17 -3.90 -12.03 7.24
C PHE A 17 -3.01 -12.84 8.18
N LEU A 18 -3.30 -12.81 9.47
CA LEU A 18 -2.50 -13.50 10.48
C LEU A 18 -2.69 -15.02 10.48
N SER A 19 -3.72 -15.53 9.81
CA SER A 19 -3.98 -16.96 9.75
C SER A 19 -3.04 -17.71 8.81
N SER A 20 -2.33 -16.99 7.94
CA SER A 20 -1.41 -17.58 6.97
C SER A 20 0.04 -17.33 7.40
N PRO A 21 0.92 -18.32 7.28
CA PRO A 21 2.33 -18.10 7.54
C PRO A 21 2.98 -17.34 6.38
N PHE A 22 3.92 -16.47 6.69
CA PHE A 22 4.69 -15.74 5.69
C PHE A 22 6.17 -16.04 5.84
N ASP A 23 6.86 -16.19 4.71
CA ASP A 23 8.31 -16.26 4.69
C ASP A 23 8.94 -14.88 4.82
N TYR A 24 8.29 -13.88 4.23
CA TYR A 24 8.73 -12.49 4.26
C TYR A 24 7.54 -11.57 4.52
N LEU A 25 7.76 -10.60 5.38
CA LEU A 25 6.78 -9.56 5.66
C LEU A 25 7.39 -8.22 5.30
N ILE A 26 6.74 -7.51 4.36
CA ILE A 26 7.21 -6.22 3.89
C ILE A 26 6.35 -5.14 4.51
N ILE A 27 7.00 -4.15 5.09
CA ILE A 27 6.32 -3.01 5.69
C ILE A 27 6.35 -1.87 4.66
N GLY A 28 5.20 -1.54 4.15
CA GLY A 28 5.03 -0.48 3.17
C GLY A 28 4.80 -1.00 1.75
N GLY A 29 3.68 -0.58 1.16
CA GLY A 29 3.28 -0.96 -0.20
C GLY A 29 3.62 0.10 -1.24
N GLY A 30 4.71 0.84 -1.04
CA GLY A 30 5.18 1.80 -2.02
C GLY A 30 5.93 1.14 -3.16
N THR A 31 6.57 1.95 -3.99
CA THR A 31 7.27 1.45 -5.19
C THR A 31 8.32 0.41 -4.83
N ALA A 32 9.17 0.69 -3.85
CA ALA A 32 10.24 -0.21 -3.46
C ALA A 32 9.69 -1.51 -2.84
N GLY A 33 8.70 -1.39 -1.96
CA GLY A 33 8.09 -2.55 -1.32
C GLY A 33 7.40 -3.47 -2.31
N LEU A 34 6.70 -2.92 -3.29
CA LEU A 34 6.02 -3.71 -4.30
C LEU A 34 7.00 -4.42 -5.24
N VAL A 35 8.10 -3.77 -5.61
CA VAL A 35 9.14 -4.40 -6.43
C VAL A 35 9.78 -5.56 -5.66
N LEU A 36 10.10 -5.34 -4.39
CA LEU A 36 10.68 -6.38 -3.55
C LEU A 36 9.72 -7.56 -3.40
N ALA A 37 8.45 -7.29 -3.15
CA ALA A 37 7.43 -8.32 -3.01
C ALA A 37 7.30 -9.15 -4.28
N ALA A 38 7.28 -8.50 -5.45
CA ALA A 38 7.17 -9.19 -6.72
C ALA A 38 8.37 -10.11 -6.96
N ARG A 39 9.57 -9.62 -6.65
CA ARG A 39 10.78 -10.43 -6.81
C ARG A 39 10.82 -11.61 -5.86
N LEU A 40 10.44 -11.41 -4.60
CA LEU A 40 10.41 -12.50 -3.64
C LEU A 40 9.34 -13.54 -4.00
N ALA A 41 8.19 -13.10 -4.52
CA ALA A 41 7.13 -14.01 -4.93
C ALA A 41 7.55 -14.93 -6.08
N GLU A 42 8.50 -14.50 -6.91
CA GLU A 42 9.05 -15.34 -7.99
C GLU A 42 9.78 -16.57 -7.45
N THR A 43 10.17 -16.57 -6.19
CA THR A 43 10.89 -17.69 -5.56
C THR A 43 9.96 -18.69 -4.87
N ASN A 44 8.66 -18.62 -5.11
CA ASN A 44 7.63 -19.40 -4.42
C ASN A 44 7.51 -19.10 -2.93
N ALA A 45 8.07 -17.98 -2.46
CA ALA A 45 7.94 -17.55 -1.08
C ALA A 45 6.55 -16.99 -0.82
N GLN A 46 6.06 -17.16 0.40
CA GLN A 46 4.84 -16.51 0.87
C GLN A 46 5.20 -15.12 1.35
N VAL A 47 4.70 -14.10 0.67
CA VAL A 47 5.05 -12.71 0.96
C VAL A 47 3.80 -11.97 1.41
N GLY A 48 3.89 -11.31 2.56
CA GLY A 48 2.84 -10.42 3.04
C GLY A 48 3.31 -8.97 2.99
N ILE A 49 2.39 -8.06 2.74
CA ILE A 49 2.66 -6.63 2.73
C ILE A 49 1.70 -5.94 3.69
N LEU A 50 2.26 -5.16 4.62
CA LEU A 50 1.49 -4.29 5.49
C LEU A 50 1.58 -2.86 4.96
N GLU A 51 0.43 -2.26 4.65
CA GLU A 51 0.36 -0.91 4.13
C GLU A 51 -0.60 -0.09 4.97
N ALA A 52 -0.15 1.08 5.41
CA ALA A 52 -0.93 1.95 6.27
C ALA A 52 -1.97 2.77 5.50
N GLY A 53 -1.73 3.02 4.22
CA GLY A 53 -2.64 3.80 3.39
C GLY A 53 -3.88 3.02 3.00
N LYS A 54 -4.88 3.74 2.55
CA LYS A 54 -6.12 3.13 2.04
C LYS A 54 -5.91 2.64 0.61
N LEU A 55 -6.68 1.64 0.23
CA LEU A 55 -6.71 1.21 -1.17
C LEU A 55 -7.30 2.32 -2.04
N ARG A 56 -6.56 2.76 -3.04
CA ARG A 56 -6.93 3.88 -3.93
C ARG A 56 -7.01 3.40 -5.37
N LEU A 57 -8.11 2.76 -5.71
CA LEU A 57 -8.39 2.38 -7.09
C LEU A 57 -9.29 3.45 -7.71
N ASP A 58 -8.94 3.88 -8.92
CA ASP A 58 -9.73 4.86 -9.69
C ASP A 58 -9.94 6.19 -8.94
N ASP A 59 -8.94 6.63 -8.17
CA ASP A 59 -8.99 7.88 -7.44
C ASP A 59 -8.47 9.01 -8.33
N LEU A 60 -9.36 9.94 -8.71
CA LEU A 60 -9.03 11.04 -9.60
C LEU A 60 -8.00 11.99 -9.00
N ASN A 61 -7.96 12.14 -7.67
CA ASN A 61 -6.95 12.98 -7.03
C ASN A 61 -5.54 12.44 -7.21
N ILE A 62 -5.40 11.12 -7.30
CA ILE A 62 -4.11 10.48 -7.54
C ILE A 62 -3.79 10.46 -9.04
N GLU A 63 -4.78 10.16 -9.87
CA GLU A 63 -4.59 9.97 -11.30
C GLU A 63 -4.48 11.28 -12.09
N SER A 64 -5.08 12.37 -11.60
CA SER A 64 -5.05 13.64 -12.31
C SER A 64 -3.91 14.53 -11.84
N LEU A 65 -3.38 15.33 -12.77
CA LEU A 65 -2.30 16.28 -12.44
C LEU A 65 -2.75 17.35 -11.45
N GLY A 66 -4.02 17.77 -11.52
CA GLY A 66 -4.56 18.78 -10.62
C GLY A 66 -4.93 18.24 -9.23
N GLY A 67 -4.97 16.92 -9.08
CA GLY A 67 -5.39 16.30 -7.84
C GLY A 67 -4.42 16.50 -6.68
N MET A 68 -3.15 16.80 -6.96
CA MET A 68 -2.15 17.01 -5.92
C MET A 68 -2.55 18.10 -4.93
N ASN A 69 -3.12 19.20 -5.42
CA ASN A 69 -3.54 20.29 -4.55
C ASN A 69 -4.65 19.87 -3.58
N ALA A 70 -5.54 18.98 -4.01
CA ALA A 70 -6.60 18.45 -3.15
C ALA A 70 -6.06 17.47 -2.10
N MET A 71 -4.94 16.82 -2.38
CA MET A 71 -4.34 15.84 -1.48
C MET A 71 -3.42 16.44 -0.44
N LEU A 72 -2.80 17.58 -0.71
CA LEU A 72 -1.88 18.23 0.22
C LEU A 72 -2.60 18.62 1.52
N ASN A 73 -2.02 18.24 2.64
CA ASN A 73 -2.56 18.45 3.99
C ASN A 73 -3.93 17.79 4.20
N ASN A 74 -4.35 16.89 3.31
CA ASN A 74 -5.55 16.10 3.49
C ASN A 74 -5.17 14.80 4.18
N VAL A 75 -5.70 14.55 5.37
CA VAL A 75 -5.33 13.38 6.19
C VAL A 75 -5.62 12.05 5.52
N ASP A 76 -6.49 12.00 4.52
CA ASP A 76 -6.75 10.78 3.76
C ASP A 76 -5.62 10.43 2.79
N TYR A 77 -4.77 11.37 2.43
CA TYR A 77 -3.70 11.19 1.45
C TYR A 77 -2.32 11.55 2.00
N ASP A 78 -2.27 12.43 2.99
CA ASP A 78 -1.04 13.08 3.42
C ASP A 78 -0.85 12.92 4.92
N TRP A 79 0.26 12.36 5.33
CA TRP A 79 0.62 12.27 6.75
C TRP A 79 0.85 13.66 7.35
N ALA A 80 1.06 14.65 6.48
CA ALA A 80 1.28 16.05 6.87
C ALA A 80 2.40 16.21 7.91
N PHE A 81 3.45 15.42 7.79
CA PHE A 81 4.61 15.53 8.66
C PHE A 81 5.29 16.88 8.45
N LYS A 82 5.71 17.46 9.55
CA LYS A 82 6.44 18.73 9.54
C LYS A 82 7.80 18.51 10.18
N SER A 83 8.84 18.98 9.51
CA SER A 83 10.18 18.94 10.10
C SER A 83 10.32 20.05 11.14
N VAL A 84 11.22 19.82 12.10
CA VAL A 84 11.62 20.91 12.99
C VAL A 84 12.48 21.91 12.19
N PRO A 85 12.53 23.19 12.62
CA PRO A 85 13.41 24.17 11.96
C PRO A 85 14.85 23.65 11.91
N GLN A 86 15.46 23.77 10.75
CA GLN A 86 16.85 23.34 10.53
C GLN A 86 17.79 24.53 10.67
N VAL A 87 18.95 24.32 11.27
CA VAL A 87 19.93 25.34 11.50
C VAL A 87 21.02 25.29 10.43
#